data_b254faf4acdc88322f78e0448d9b5aea
#
_entry.id   b254faf4acdc88322f78e0448d9b5aea
#
_cell.length_a   1.000
_cell.length_b   1.000
_cell.length_c   1.000
_cell.angle_alpha   90.00
_cell.angle_beta   90.00
_cell.angle_gamma   90.00
#
_symmetry.space_group_name_H-M   'P 1'
#
loop_
_entity.id
_entity.type
_entity.pdbx_description
1 polymer ?
#
loop_
_entity_poly.entity_id
_entity_poly.type
_entity_poly.pdbx_seq_one_letter_code
_entity_poly.pdbx_strand_id
1 'polypeptide(L)'
;VSIDYLSNTSGGPLEGGEDTVRFMINIEGESTGQELITVRPLTNASIFNSFGIGLLRSADQTQQLSDQFPPFLQSTVPENGSIDIATNSNVVINFSEQIRNNEGSNLDDSNASNSIALINNDTGENLSYSVSTINDQSFTLDPENDLPEFSNMVVILSNIQDTNGNLLTNDTIQFRTADESPPIISASGLASTNQYCYIDFSEGVFSSNSGEGGIELNDLEYTFDPNGGNCSSVNILEIKNYTGALLSGGETLVYAYVQLNSSPSGSETIIFAPADGSSIFDQAGNPMHPSSITGVMTFNASAVIDSLFLDPNNEYLDIIFSNGIYSDPQQLQTIQLNDFQISMNSNGGNASVVNISSLVNNSGNSLSGGEDIIRFILEFDELPSGVETILISPSGEDKIFNSSGVLVPQSENTGTILLYDQLPPSGITDAEDGEINVSQNDTLSMTFTDNLYDPETGELITISELKNFVTLEYADSANTEIPFDLIMEGSPPTLLVVPQSDYASDGVVNFDFSATLADENGNA
;
A
#
# COMPACT_ATOMS: atom_id res chain seq x y z
N VAL A 1 4.26 -18.45 75.33
CA VAL A 1 5.43 -18.11 76.16
C VAL A 1 5.66 -19.21 77.19
N SER A 2 6.87 -19.69 77.29
CA SER A 2 7.32 -20.63 78.32
C SER A 2 8.55 -20.06 79.06
N ILE A 3 8.77 -20.50 80.32
CA ILE A 3 10.00 -20.19 80.99
C ILE A 3 10.90 -21.42 80.87
N ASP A 4 12.07 -21.24 80.23
CA ASP A 4 13.03 -22.34 79.99
C ASP A 4 13.82 -22.65 81.25
N TYR A 5 14.30 -21.62 81.96
CA TYR A 5 15.00 -21.76 83.22
C TYR A 5 15.11 -20.40 83.94
N LEU A 6 15.43 -20.47 85.24
CA LEU A 6 15.76 -19.32 86.07
C LEU A 6 17.28 -19.29 86.35
N SER A 7 17.84 -18.08 86.37
CA SER A 7 19.25 -17.91 86.71
C SER A 7 19.50 -16.68 87.57
N ASN A 8 20.65 -16.60 88.24
CA ASN A 8 21.16 -15.38 88.85
C ASN A 8 21.67 -14.40 87.74
N THR A 9 22.07 -13.21 88.17
CA THR A 9 22.54 -12.15 87.23
C THR A 9 23.79 -12.53 86.44
N SER A 10 24.60 -13.50 86.94
CA SER A 10 25.79 -14.04 86.22
C SER A 10 25.43 -15.19 85.30
N GLY A 11 24.18 -15.61 85.14
CA GLY A 11 23.75 -16.74 84.33
C GLY A 11 23.88 -18.12 85.03
N GLY A 12 24.32 -18.19 86.25
CA GLY A 12 24.41 -19.42 87.04
C GLY A 12 23.10 -19.82 87.73
N PRO A 13 23.05 -21.06 88.26
CA PRO A 13 21.85 -21.51 89.01
C PRO A 13 21.55 -20.63 90.24
N LEU A 14 20.30 -20.61 90.67
CA LEU A 14 19.89 -19.94 91.90
C LEU A 14 20.28 -20.77 93.09
N GLU A 15 20.98 -20.14 94.09
CA GLU A 15 21.41 -20.77 95.33
C GLU A 15 20.52 -20.42 96.55
N GLY A 16 19.66 -19.46 96.38
CA GLY A 16 18.80 -18.93 97.43
C GLY A 16 19.35 -17.67 98.07
N GLY A 17 18.50 -16.68 98.31
CA GLY A 17 18.87 -15.37 98.85
C GLY A 17 19.19 -14.33 97.78
N GLU A 18 18.96 -14.64 96.51
CA GLU A 18 19.11 -13.70 95.39
C GLU A 18 18.05 -12.60 95.51
N ASP A 19 18.46 -11.38 95.34
CA ASP A 19 17.59 -10.19 95.27
C ASP A 19 17.10 -9.91 93.86
N THR A 20 17.77 -10.51 92.86
CA THR A 20 17.46 -10.41 91.42
C THR A 20 17.48 -11.81 90.77
N VAL A 21 16.35 -12.14 90.10
CA VAL A 21 16.20 -13.41 89.35
C VAL A 21 15.96 -13.08 87.91
N ARG A 22 16.74 -13.74 87.04
CA ARG A 22 16.61 -13.66 85.60
C ARG A 22 15.73 -14.82 85.09
N PHE A 23 14.69 -14.48 84.34
CA PHE A 23 13.83 -15.44 83.67
C PHE A 23 14.32 -15.58 82.25
N MET A 24 14.71 -16.78 81.80
CA MET A 24 14.91 -17.11 80.42
C MET A 24 13.56 -17.56 79.88
N ILE A 25 13.03 -16.74 78.98
CA ILE A 25 11.74 -16.97 78.34
C ILE A 25 11.89 -17.38 76.91
N ASN A 26 11.07 -18.32 76.49
CA ASN A 26 10.93 -18.72 75.10
C ASN A 26 9.54 -18.21 74.61
N ILE A 27 9.57 -17.45 73.54
CA ILE A 27 8.36 -16.88 72.92
C ILE A 27 8.21 -17.60 71.58
N GLU A 28 7.06 -18.21 71.34
CA GLU A 28 6.74 -18.82 70.08
C GLU A 28 6.29 -17.71 69.09
N GLY A 29 7.02 -17.51 67.99
CA GLY A 29 6.88 -16.41 67.07
C GLY A 29 7.65 -15.15 67.47
N GLU A 30 7.56 -14.10 66.62
CA GLU A 30 8.15 -12.79 66.87
C GLU A 30 7.17 -11.88 67.58
N SER A 31 7.64 -11.12 68.57
CA SER A 31 6.79 -10.15 69.29
C SER A 31 6.61 -8.86 68.49
N THR A 32 5.42 -8.31 68.52
CA THR A 32 5.03 -7.07 67.81
C THR A 32 5.19 -5.83 68.69
N GLY A 33 5.76 -5.97 69.87
CA GLY A 33 5.89 -4.86 70.83
C GLY A 33 4.60 -4.49 71.54
N GLN A 34 3.48 -5.17 71.32
CA GLN A 34 2.22 -4.93 72.00
C GLN A 34 1.96 -5.96 73.10
N GLU A 35 2.65 -7.05 73.09
CA GLU A 35 2.52 -8.13 74.03
C GLU A 35 3.08 -7.75 75.42
N LEU A 36 2.38 -8.15 76.44
CA LEU A 36 2.76 -7.93 77.86
C LEU A 36 3.07 -9.24 78.55
N ILE A 37 4.23 -9.31 79.18
CA ILE A 37 4.58 -10.42 80.06
C ILE A 37 4.36 -9.98 81.53
N THR A 38 3.56 -10.73 82.22
CA THR A 38 3.34 -10.52 83.66
C THR A 38 3.94 -11.68 84.45
N VAL A 39 4.87 -11.37 85.33
CA VAL A 39 5.49 -12.32 86.22
C VAL A 39 4.93 -12.10 87.66
N ARG A 40 4.50 -13.18 88.28
CA ARG A 40 3.96 -13.14 89.62
C ARG A 40 4.25 -14.43 90.37
N PRO A 41 4.27 -14.40 91.74
CA PRO A 41 4.35 -15.61 92.52
C PRO A 41 3.20 -16.56 92.21
N LEU A 42 3.42 -17.89 92.18
CA LEU A 42 2.35 -18.88 91.98
C LEU A 42 1.29 -18.84 93.04
N THR A 43 1.71 -18.70 94.29
CA THR A 43 0.88 -18.49 95.48
C THR A 43 1.54 -17.50 96.41
N ASN A 44 0.83 -16.98 97.47
CA ASN A 44 1.42 -16.15 98.52
C ASN A 44 2.47 -16.89 99.35
N ALA A 45 2.61 -18.20 99.16
CA ALA A 45 3.53 -19.07 99.88
C ALA A 45 4.52 -19.79 98.91
N SER A 46 4.84 -19.19 97.77
CA SER A 46 5.75 -19.75 96.74
C SER A 46 7.16 -19.19 96.88
N ILE A 47 7.33 -17.95 97.29
CA ILE A 47 8.59 -17.23 97.41
C ILE A 47 8.60 -16.53 98.79
N PHE A 48 9.73 -16.67 99.56
CA PHE A 48 9.86 -16.09 100.88
C PHE A 48 11.12 -15.24 100.98
N ASN A 49 11.10 -14.23 101.76
CA ASN A 49 12.29 -13.49 102.13
C ASN A 49 13.07 -14.24 103.25
N SER A 50 14.24 -13.73 103.65
CA SER A 50 15.10 -14.30 104.72
C SER A 50 14.45 -14.37 106.10
N PHE A 51 13.30 -13.70 106.33
CA PHE A 51 12.52 -13.73 107.53
C PHE A 51 11.30 -14.67 107.45
N GLY A 52 11.15 -15.43 106.36
CA GLY A 52 10.06 -16.36 106.14
C GLY A 52 8.74 -15.70 105.76
N ILE A 53 8.69 -14.43 105.46
CA ILE A 53 7.53 -13.72 104.99
C ILE A 53 7.32 -13.96 103.51
N GLY A 54 6.14 -14.50 103.12
CA GLY A 54 5.80 -14.82 101.73
C GLY A 54 5.57 -13.59 100.88
N LEU A 55 6.04 -13.65 99.59
CA LEU A 55 5.73 -12.64 98.60
C LEU A 55 4.26 -12.78 98.17
N LEU A 56 3.51 -11.69 98.22
CA LEU A 56 2.11 -11.73 97.86
C LEU A 56 1.92 -11.95 96.38
N ARG A 57 0.93 -12.76 95.98
CA ARG A 57 0.60 -13.01 94.58
C ARG A 57 0.19 -11.74 93.86
N SER A 58 -0.26 -10.73 94.53
CA SER A 58 -0.58 -9.41 93.97
C SER A 58 0.65 -8.55 93.71
N ALA A 59 1.87 -9.05 94.09
CA ALA A 59 3.13 -8.40 93.68
C ALA A 59 3.54 -8.85 92.29
N ASP A 60 2.68 -8.59 91.34
CA ASP A 60 2.91 -8.85 89.90
C ASP A 60 3.67 -7.69 89.27
N GLN A 61 4.50 -8.05 88.30
CA GLN A 61 5.23 -7.11 87.49
C GLN A 61 4.94 -7.42 85.98
N THR A 62 4.58 -6.38 85.25
CA THR A 62 4.26 -6.47 83.83
C THR A 62 5.30 -5.69 83.03
N GLN A 63 5.82 -6.32 82.06
CA GLN A 63 6.78 -5.73 81.12
C GLN A 63 6.26 -5.92 79.70
N GLN A 64 6.29 -4.87 78.86
CA GLN A 64 6.02 -4.94 77.46
C GLN A 64 7.22 -5.59 76.76
N LEU A 65 6.94 -6.50 75.85
CA LEU A 65 8.00 -7.09 74.95
C LEU A 65 8.50 -6.04 73.95
N SER A 66 9.75 -6.18 73.63
CA SER A 66 10.32 -5.39 72.53
C SER A 66 9.76 -5.91 71.19
N ASP A 67 9.50 -5.03 70.29
CA ASP A 67 9.13 -5.37 68.93
C ASP A 67 10.30 -6.04 68.22
N GLN A 68 10.04 -7.20 67.60
CA GLN A 68 10.97 -7.97 66.78
C GLN A 68 10.34 -8.35 65.42
N PHE A 69 9.12 -7.90 65.18
CA PHE A 69 8.41 -8.19 63.94
C PHE A 69 8.81 -7.17 62.88
N PRO A 70 9.37 -7.61 61.75
CA PRO A 70 9.79 -6.67 60.70
C PRO A 70 8.58 -6.02 60.03
N PRO A 71 8.72 -4.78 59.54
CA PRO A 71 7.70 -4.14 58.74
C PRO A 71 7.51 -4.91 57.43
N PHE A 72 6.30 -4.86 56.89
CA PHE A 72 5.99 -5.46 55.59
C PHE A 72 5.14 -4.50 54.77
N LEU A 73 5.18 -4.74 53.43
CA LEU A 73 4.37 -4.00 52.49
C LEU A 73 2.88 -4.36 52.66
N GLN A 74 2.04 -3.38 53.01
CA GLN A 74 0.61 -3.60 53.25
C GLN A 74 -0.22 -3.41 51.98
N SER A 75 0.03 -2.34 51.22
CA SER A 75 -0.64 -2.05 49.97
C SER A 75 0.14 -1.04 49.13
N THR A 76 -0.15 -1.02 47.85
CA THR A 76 0.41 -0.03 46.88
C THR A 76 -0.65 0.49 45.94
N VAL A 77 -0.44 1.68 45.42
CA VAL A 77 -1.17 2.26 44.31
C VAL A 77 -0.13 2.86 43.38
N PRO A 78 0.03 2.35 42.16
CA PRO A 78 -0.70 1.22 41.53
C PRO A 78 -0.52 -0.09 42.31
N GLU A 79 -1.50 -1.00 42.20
CA GLU A 79 -1.36 -2.36 42.75
C GLU A 79 -0.28 -3.14 41.96
N ASN A 80 0.38 -4.07 42.66
CA ASN A 80 1.39 -4.91 41.98
C ASN A 80 0.75 -5.73 40.84
N GLY A 81 1.30 -5.61 39.64
CA GLY A 81 0.84 -6.25 38.39
C GLY A 81 -0.23 -5.45 37.65
N SER A 82 -0.57 -4.24 38.10
CA SER A 82 -1.50 -3.35 37.36
C SER A 82 -0.94 -2.95 35.98
N ILE A 83 -1.85 -2.76 35.03
CA ILE A 83 -1.55 -2.26 33.67
C ILE A 83 -2.40 -1.01 33.41
N ASP A 84 -2.08 -0.30 32.33
CA ASP A 84 -2.78 0.89 31.84
C ASP A 84 -2.84 2.00 32.90
N ILE A 85 -1.71 2.20 33.60
CA ILE A 85 -1.55 3.25 34.59
C ILE A 85 -1.21 4.57 33.89
N ALA A 86 -2.01 5.61 34.13
CA ALA A 86 -1.78 6.93 33.56
C ALA A 86 -0.35 7.42 33.83
N THR A 87 0.28 8.02 32.83
CA THR A 87 1.68 8.46 32.90
C THR A 87 1.95 9.50 33.97
N ASN A 88 0.95 10.31 34.36
CA ASN A 88 1.02 11.31 35.41
C ASN A 88 0.69 10.76 36.80
N SER A 89 0.70 9.43 36.99
CA SER A 89 0.34 8.81 38.26
C SER A 89 1.47 8.87 39.29
N ASN A 90 1.11 9.17 40.52
CA ASN A 90 1.99 8.99 41.67
C ASN A 90 1.99 7.52 42.12
N VAL A 91 3.07 7.11 42.83
CA VAL A 91 3.13 5.79 43.46
C VAL A 91 2.97 5.94 44.98
N VAL A 92 1.93 5.29 45.52
CA VAL A 92 1.68 5.28 46.99
C VAL A 92 2.06 3.92 47.54
N ILE A 93 2.86 3.90 48.62
CA ILE A 93 3.36 2.70 49.28
C ILE A 93 2.95 2.76 50.74
N ASN A 94 2.17 1.79 51.23
CA ASN A 94 1.73 1.70 52.60
C ASN A 94 2.39 0.51 53.28
N PHE A 95 3.04 0.76 54.42
CA PHE A 95 3.66 -0.26 55.25
C PHE A 95 2.76 -0.61 56.46
N SER A 96 3.02 -1.76 57.06
CA SER A 96 2.31 -2.24 58.25
C SER A 96 2.48 -1.31 59.47
N GLU A 97 3.59 -0.58 59.49
CA GLU A 97 4.02 0.27 60.59
C GLU A 97 4.95 1.40 60.12
N GLN A 98 5.40 2.24 61.06
CA GLN A 98 6.35 3.31 60.76
C GLN A 98 7.73 2.74 60.36
N ILE A 99 8.28 3.26 59.26
CA ILE A 99 9.56 2.82 58.73
C ILE A 99 10.62 3.93 58.74
N ARG A 100 11.86 3.52 58.71
CA ARG A 100 13.07 4.35 58.58
C ARG A 100 14.04 3.69 57.59
N ASN A 101 15.08 4.44 57.20
CA ASN A 101 16.21 3.82 56.51
C ASN A 101 17.01 2.93 57.46
N ASN A 102 17.91 2.11 56.95
CA ASN A 102 18.76 1.21 57.76
C ASN A 102 19.73 1.95 58.71
N GLU A 103 19.89 3.26 58.59
CA GLU A 103 20.67 4.10 59.52
C GLU A 103 19.80 4.69 60.64
N GLY A 104 18.49 4.42 60.63
CA GLY A 104 17.53 4.86 61.63
C GLY A 104 16.97 6.28 61.43
N SER A 105 17.22 6.88 60.27
CA SER A 105 16.65 8.20 59.91
C SER A 105 15.32 8.03 59.19
N ASN A 106 14.42 9.00 59.38
CA ASN A 106 13.16 9.07 58.61
C ASN A 106 13.50 9.23 57.11
N LEU A 107 12.65 8.65 56.25
CA LEU A 107 12.77 8.80 54.81
C LEU A 107 12.22 10.16 54.35
N ASP A 108 13.01 10.89 53.59
CA ASP A 108 12.68 12.17 52.97
C ASP A 108 13.31 12.30 51.56
N ASP A 109 13.11 13.41 50.86
CA ASP A 109 13.64 13.64 49.53
C ASP A 109 15.17 13.47 49.43
N SER A 110 15.91 13.66 50.52
CA SER A 110 17.37 13.61 50.51
C SER A 110 17.92 12.18 50.61
N ASN A 111 17.14 11.22 51.09
CA ASN A 111 17.62 9.88 51.39
C ASN A 111 16.73 8.72 50.86
N ALA A 112 15.48 9.01 50.48
CA ALA A 112 14.50 8.00 50.08
C ALA A 112 15.03 7.13 48.91
N SER A 113 15.76 7.71 47.94
CA SER A 113 16.31 7.01 46.78
C SER A 113 17.32 5.91 47.14
N ASN A 114 17.89 5.92 48.37
CA ASN A 114 18.75 4.85 48.87
C ASN A 114 17.96 3.61 49.34
N SER A 115 16.67 3.77 49.56
CA SER A 115 15.79 2.74 50.09
C SER A 115 14.64 2.37 49.16
N ILE A 116 14.21 3.29 48.33
CA ILE A 116 13.14 3.12 47.33
C ILE A 116 13.67 3.54 45.98
N ALA A 117 13.74 2.63 45.03
CA ALA A 117 14.14 2.95 43.63
C ALA A 117 12.89 2.81 42.74
N LEU A 118 12.60 3.84 41.93
CA LEU A 118 11.60 3.82 40.87
C LEU A 118 12.35 3.70 39.52
N ILE A 119 12.11 2.63 38.83
CA ILE A 119 12.91 2.26 37.65
C ILE A 119 12.00 1.95 36.47
N ASN A 120 12.33 2.49 35.28
CA ASN A 120 11.83 1.95 34.02
C ASN A 120 12.55 0.61 33.76
N ASN A 121 11.85 -0.51 33.91
CA ASN A 121 12.43 -1.84 33.80
C ASN A 121 12.84 -2.21 32.36
N ASP A 122 12.27 -1.55 31.35
CA ASP A 122 12.56 -1.80 29.95
C ASP A 122 13.90 -1.19 29.52
N THR A 123 14.25 -0.03 30.10
CA THR A 123 15.50 0.70 29.80
C THR A 123 16.56 0.55 30.90
N GLY A 124 16.15 0.20 32.15
CA GLY A 124 17.01 0.20 33.33
C GLY A 124 17.25 1.60 33.91
N GLU A 125 16.51 2.62 33.47
CA GLU A 125 16.64 3.99 33.93
C GLU A 125 16.00 4.19 35.30
N ASN A 126 16.75 4.84 36.24
CA ASN A 126 16.18 5.29 37.50
C ASN A 126 15.48 6.63 37.31
N LEU A 127 14.21 6.71 37.70
CA LEU A 127 13.42 7.92 37.61
C LEU A 127 13.54 8.73 38.89
N SER A 128 13.68 10.05 38.77
CA SER A 128 13.69 11.00 39.87
C SER A 128 12.26 11.25 40.34
N TYR A 129 12.08 11.37 41.64
CA TYR A 129 10.81 11.66 42.28
C TYR A 129 11.02 12.47 43.55
N SER A 130 9.99 13.21 44.00
CA SER A 130 9.86 13.75 45.33
C SER A 130 9.09 12.79 46.22
N VAL A 131 9.36 12.78 47.54
CA VAL A 131 8.65 11.92 48.49
C VAL A 131 7.89 12.73 49.51
N SER A 132 6.66 12.36 49.79
CA SER A 132 5.89 12.85 50.92
C SER A 132 5.41 11.68 51.77
N THR A 133 5.30 11.88 53.07
CA THR A 133 4.90 10.83 54.01
C THR A 133 3.77 11.24 54.94
N ILE A 134 2.96 10.26 55.32
CA ILE A 134 1.96 10.37 56.40
C ILE A 134 2.38 9.45 57.52
N ASN A 135 2.80 10.05 58.63
CA ASN A 135 3.21 9.33 59.86
C ASN A 135 4.34 8.32 59.63
N ASP A 136 5.24 8.54 58.67
CA ASP A 136 6.34 7.62 58.31
C ASP A 136 5.89 6.17 58.03
N GLN A 137 4.63 5.97 57.65
CA GLN A 137 4.02 4.68 57.35
C GLN A 137 3.47 4.61 55.93
N SER A 138 2.94 5.72 55.40
CA SER A 138 2.47 5.85 54.02
C SER A 138 3.36 6.83 53.26
N PHE A 139 3.90 6.42 52.15
CA PHE A 139 4.80 7.22 51.29
C PHE A 139 4.17 7.41 49.94
N THR A 140 4.17 8.64 49.43
CA THR A 140 3.80 9.00 48.09
C THR A 140 5.05 9.41 47.33
N LEU A 141 5.39 8.71 46.25
CA LEU A 141 6.41 9.09 45.28
C LEU A 141 5.71 9.88 44.20
N ASP A 142 6.13 11.11 43.96
CA ASP A 142 5.65 12.02 42.93
C ASP A 142 6.77 12.16 41.90
N PRO A 143 6.71 11.47 40.73
CA PRO A 143 7.74 11.55 39.73
C PRO A 143 7.94 12.98 39.24
N GLU A 144 9.20 13.40 39.06
CA GLU A 144 9.53 14.77 38.59
C GLU A 144 9.04 15.04 37.15
N ASN A 145 8.91 14.01 36.34
CA ASN A 145 8.32 14.02 35.00
C ASN A 145 7.30 12.89 34.92
N ASP A 146 6.36 13.00 33.97
CA ASP A 146 5.44 11.91 33.69
C ASP A 146 6.22 10.60 33.44
N LEU A 147 5.67 9.48 33.91
CA LEU A 147 6.23 8.16 33.68
C LEU A 147 6.28 7.87 32.16
N PRO A 148 7.30 7.17 31.67
CA PRO A 148 7.36 6.79 30.27
C PRO A 148 6.12 5.99 29.86
N GLU A 149 5.56 6.28 28.68
CA GLU A 149 4.42 5.56 28.11
C GLU A 149 4.75 4.10 27.83
N PHE A 150 3.72 3.25 27.89
CA PHE A 150 3.75 1.83 27.55
C PHE A 150 4.94 1.07 28.13
N SER A 151 5.41 1.48 29.33
CA SER A 151 6.63 1.01 29.96
C SER A 151 6.36 0.15 31.19
N ASN A 152 7.16 -0.91 31.38
CA ASN A 152 7.13 -1.71 32.57
C ASN A 152 7.92 -0.99 33.66
N MET A 153 7.24 -0.60 34.72
CA MET A 153 7.80 0.10 35.88
C MET A 153 8.04 -0.86 37.00
N VAL A 154 9.13 -0.66 37.74
CA VAL A 154 9.40 -1.41 38.98
C VAL A 154 9.79 -0.45 40.10
N VAL A 155 9.21 -0.67 41.27
CA VAL A 155 9.65 -0.04 42.50
C VAL A 155 10.36 -1.09 43.34
N ILE A 156 11.60 -0.82 43.74
CA ILE A 156 12.42 -1.72 44.54
C ILE A 156 12.53 -1.14 45.96
N LEU A 157 12.12 -1.93 46.94
CA LEU A 157 12.20 -1.61 48.37
C LEU A 157 13.38 -2.37 49.01
N SER A 158 14.34 -1.63 49.58
CA SER A 158 15.52 -2.21 50.23
C SER A 158 16.03 -1.27 51.31
N ASN A 159 16.87 -1.80 52.26
CA ASN A 159 17.48 -0.99 53.33
C ASN A 159 16.46 -0.21 54.18
N ILE A 160 15.31 -0.83 54.47
CA ILE A 160 14.21 -0.27 55.26
C ILE A 160 14.13 -1.06 56.58
N GLN A 161 13.91 -0.37 57.68
CA GLN A 161 13.67 -0.96 59.01
C GLN A 161 12.51 -0.23 59.71
N ASP A 162 11.93 -0.87 60.71
CA ASP A 162 10.99 -0.21 61.65
C ASP A 162 11.71 0.73 62.64
N THR A 163 10.98 1.25 63.59
CA THR A 163 11.51 2.12 64.64
C THR A 163 12.36 1.35 65.67
N ASN A 164 12.31 0.01 65.70
CA ASN A 164 13.02 -0.87 66.59
C ASN A 164 14.27 -1.52 65.95
N GLY A 165 14.45 -1.31 64.65
CA GLY A 165 15.61 -1.82 63.88
C GLY A 165 15.39 -3.18 63.23
N ASN A 166 14.13 -3.67 63.18
CA ASN A 166 13.81 -4.88 62.43
C ASN A 166 13.75 -4.57 60.91
N LEU A 167 14.49 -5.32 60.12
CA LEU A 167 14.69 -5.05 58.72
C LEU A 167 13.52 -5.60 57.85
N LEU A 168 12.97 -4.80 56.97
CA LEU A 168 12.09 -5.24 55.90
C LEU A 168 12.82 -6.24 55.00
N THR A 169 12.15 -7.33 54.67
CA THR A 169 12.59 -8.17 53.56
C THR A 169 12.42 -7.40 52.27
N ASN A 170 13.51 -7.32 51.43
CA ASN A 170 13.44 -6.63 50.16
C ASN A 170 12.20 -7.06 49.35
N ASP A 171 11.48 -6.11 48.80
CA ASP A 171 10.27 -6.35 48.02
C ASP A 171 10.27 -5.53 46.73
N THR A 172 9.42 -5.88 45.79
CA THR A 172 9.28 -5.22 44.50
C THR A 172 7.82 -5.09 44.10
N ILE A 173 7.48 -3.93 43.54
CA ILE A 173 6.16 -3.64 42.98
C ILE A 173 6.38 -3.42 41.49
N GLN A 174 5.56 -4.06 40.65
CA GLN A 174 5.62 -3.90 39.21
C GLN A 174 4.27 -3.41 38.67
N PHE A 175 4.30 -2.52 37.72
CA PHE A 175 3.11 -2.09 36.98
C PHE A 175 3.52 -1.64 35.59
N ARG A 176 2.54 -1.50 34.67
CA ARG A 176 2.78 -0.98 33.34
C ARG A 176 1.96 0.28 33.10
N THR A 177 2.61 1.31 32.55
CA THR A 177 1.97 2.55 32.17
C THR A 177 1.09 2.38 30.93
N ALA A 178 0.12 3.26 30.77
CA ALA A 178 -0.73 3.36 29.61
C ALA A 178 0.06 3.85 28.40
N ASP A 179 -0.44 3.52 27.22
CA ASP A 179 -0.13 4.16 25.96
C ASP A 179 -1.12 5.33 25.78
N GLU A 180 -0.63 6.54 25.69
CA GLU A 180 -1.44 7.77 25.56
C GLU A 180 -1.14 8.50 24.24
N SER A 181 -0.18 8.02 23.46
CA SER A 181 0.22 8.61 22.19
C SER A 181 -0.56 8.02 21.01
N PRO A 182 -1.26 8.82 20.21
CA PRO A 182 -1.96 8.32 19.04
C PRO A 182 -0.97 7.89 17.92
N PRO A 183 -1.36 6.95 17.06
CA PRO A 183 -0.55 6.56 15.91
C PRO A 183 -0.40 7.74 14.94
N ILE A 184 0.75 7.81 14.28
CA ILE A 184 1.04 8.79 13.24
C ILE A 184 1.55 8.09 11.98
N ILE A 185 1.44 8.75 10.83
CA ILE A 185 2.10 8.31 9.61
C ILE A 185 3.58 8.67 9.72
N SER A 186 4.45 7.67 9.81
CA SER A 186 5.90 7.80 9.96
C SER A 186 6.62 7.91 8.62
N ALA A 187 6.11 7.20 7.59
CA ALA A 187 6.63 7.25 6.23
C ALA A 187 5.53 6.93 5.20
N SER A 188 5.74 7.34 3.98
CA SER A 188 4.88 7.00 2.86
C SER A 188 5.64 7.11 1.54
N GLY A 189 5.17 6.41 0.51
CA GLY A 189 5.74 6.52 -0.81
C GLY A 189 4.90 5.79 -1.85
N LEU A 190 5.26 5.97 -3.11
CA LEU A 190 4.63 5.38 -4.26
C LEU A 190 5.55 4.33 -4.87
N ALA A 191 5.00 3.18 -5.27
CA ALA A 191 5.73 2.19 -6.05
C ALA A 191 6.23 2.79 -7.37
N SER A 192 7.42 2.38 -7.83
CA SER A 192 7.96 2.81 -9.12
C SER A 192 7.03 2.49 -10.29
N THR A 193 6.21 1.44 -10.16
CA THR A 193 5.21 1.01 -11.14
C THR A 193 3.90 1.80 -11.09
N ASN A 194 3.72 2.70 -10.14
CA ASN A 194 2.45 3.40 -9.84
C ASN A 194 1.28 2.48 -9.41
N GLN A 195 1.52 1.22 -9.11
CA GLN A 195 0.45 0.26 -8.80
C GLN A 195 -0.11 0.41 -7.39
N TYR A 196 0.70 0.90 -6.45
CA TYR A 196 0.28 1.13 -5.08
C TYR A 196 1.07 2.24 -4.39
N CYS A 197 0.43 2.87 -3.43
CA CYS A 197 1.07 3.70 -2.41
C CYS A 197 1.29 2.86 -1.15
N TYR A 198 2.40 3.03 -0.45
CA TYR A 198 2.57 2.47 0.88
C TYR A 198 2.46 3.57 1.94
N ILE A 199 1.87 3.22 3.07
CA ILE A 199 1.70 4.07 4.24
C ILE A 199 2.27 3.30 5.43
N ASP A 200 3.28 3.85 6.09
CA ASP A 200 3.94 3.28 7.26
C ASP A 200 3.54 4.10 8.48
N PHE A 201 3.00 3.42 9.48
CA PHE A 201 2.54 4.02 10.73
C PHE A 201 3.61 3.85 11.81
N SER A 202 3.61 4.71 12.83
CA SER A 202 4.51 4.62 13.98
C SER A 202 4.35 3.32 14.77
N GLU A 203 3.15 2.73 14.70
CA GLU A 203 2.74 1.55 15.44
C GLU A 203 1.61 0.80 14.73
N GLY A 204 1.15 -0.31 15.30
CA GLY A 204 0.05 -1.10 14.74
C GLY A 204 -1.27 -0.36 14.81
N VAL A 205 -2.00 -0.29 13.68
CA VAL A 205 -3.27 0.44 13.57
C VAL A 205 -4.48 -0.49 13.45
N PHE A 206 -5.61 0.01 13.95
CA PHE A 206 -6.89 -0.71 14.05
C PHE A 206 -8.06 0.19 13.60
N SER A 207 -9.16 -0.42 13.18
CA SER A 207 -10.39 0.29 12.80
C SER A 207 -11.32 0.61 13.96
N SER A 208 -11.00 0.14 15.16
CA SER A 208 -11.82 0.39 16.36
C SER A 208 -10.99 0.78 17.58
N ASN A 209 -11.57 1.57 18.46
CA ASN A 209 -10.96 1.98 19.73
C ASN A 209 -10.81 0.85 20.77
N SER A 210 -11.24 -0.36 20.44
CA SER A 210 -11.00 -1.57 21.25
C SER A 210 -9.71 -2.29 20.86
N GLY A 211 -8.92 -1.77 19.92
CA GLY A 211 -7.71 -2.43 19.41
C GLY A 211 -8.03 -3.68 18.58
N GLU A 212 -9.15 -3.67 17.85
CA GLU A 212 -9.60 -4.79 17.03
C GLU A 212 -9.97 -4.33 15.63
N GLY A 213 -9.84 -5.24 14.66
CA GLY A 213 -10.21 -5.04 13.25
C GLY A 213 -9.14 -4.31 12.45
N GLY A 214 -8.93 -4.75 11.21
CA GLY A 214 -8.06 -4.06 10.26
C GLY A 214 -8.71 -2.80 9.72
N ILE A 215 -7.91 -1.78 9.42
CA ILE A 215 -8.42 -0.59 8.73
C ILE A 215 -8.93 -0.96 7.35
N GLU A 216 -9.96 -0.27 6.90
CA GLU A 216 -10.60 -0.43 5.60
C GLU A 216 -10.41 0.85 4.75
N LEU A 217 -10.76 0.78 3.48
CA LEU A 217 -10.64 1.92 2.57
C LEU A 217 -11.41 3.16 3.06
N ASN A 218 -12.53 2.96 3.77
CA ASN A 218 -13.35 4.04 4.31
C ASN A 218 -12.72 4.74 5.55
N ASP A 219 -11.68 4.15 6.14
CA ASP A 219 -10.93 4.74 7.25
C ASP A 219 -9.86 5.72 6.78
N LEU A 220 -9.62 5.76 5.46
CA LEU A 220 -8.70 6.67 4.80
C LEU A 220 -9.44 7.63 3.85
N GLU A 221 -9.02 8.88 3.84
CA GLU A 221 -9.34 9.86 2.82
C GLU A 221 -8.11 10.11 1.95
N TYR A 222 -8.29 10.40 0.67
CA TYR A 222 -7.19 10.78 -0.22
C TYR A 222 -7.52 12.03 -1.02
N THR A 223 -6.49 12.81 -1.31
CA THR A 223 -6.56 13.96 -2.20
C THR A 223 -5.64 13.72 -3.39
N PHE A 224 -6.22 13.74 -4.58
CA PHE A 224 -5.49 13.65 -5.85
C PHE A 224 -5.47 15.03 -6.52
N ASP A 225 -4.27 15.46 -6.96
CA ASP A 225 -4.10 16.70 -7.72
C ASP A 225 -3.47 16.35 -9.08
N PRO A 226 -4.18 16.61 -10.19
CA PRO A 226 -3.64 16.41 -11.54
C PRO A 226 -2.43 17.28 -11.86
N ASN A 227 -2.25 18.45 -11.23
CA ASN A 227 -1.17 19.42 -11.48
C ASN A 227 -0.92 19.73 -12.97
N GLY A 228 -1.98 19.68 -13.79
CA GLY A 228 -1.89 19.87 -15.24
C GLY A 228 -1.32 18.67 -16.01
N GLY A 229 -1.17 17.52 -15.36
CA GLY A 229 -0.78 16.28 -16.00
C GLY A 229 -1.90 15.61 -16.79
N ASN A 230 -1.60 14.43 -17.34
CA ASN A 230 -2.51 13.71 -18.24
C ASN A 230 -3.64 12.98 -17.51
N CYS A 231 -3.39 12.58 -16.25
CA CYS A 231 -4.41 11.92 -15.43
C CYS A 231 -5.31 12.96 -14.76
N SER A 232 -6.61 12.81 -14.88
CA SER A 232 -7.60 13.67 -14.23
C SER A 232 -8.21 13.05 -12.98
N SER A 233 -8.03 11.74 -12.75
CA SER A 233 -8.56 11.03 -11.59
C SER A 233 -7.78 9.76 -11.28
N VAL A 234 -7.85 9.35 -10.03
CA VAL A 234 -7.35 8.08 -9.51
C VAL A 234 -8.47 7.37 -8.75
N ASN A 235 -8.53 6.05 -8.83
CA ASN A 235 -9.36 5.22 -7.98
C ASN A 235 -8.46 4.43 -7.04
N ILE A 236 -8.83 4.36 -5.76
CA ILE A 236 -8.22 3.41 -4.82
C ILE A 236 -9.07 2.13 -4.88
N LEU A 237 -8.46 1.05 -5.31
CA LEU A 237 -9.15 -0.22 -5.53
C LEU A 237 -9.38 -0.97 -4.21
N GLU A 238 -8.33 -1.06 -3.41
CA GLU A 238 -8.30 -1.81 -2.15
C GLU A 238 -7.08 -1.43 -1.33
N ILE A 239 -7.12 -1.75 -0.03
CA ILE A 239 -5.96 -1.67 0.84
C ILE A 239 -5.61 -3.07 1.38
N LYS A 240 -4.31 -3.37 1.48
CA LYS A 240 -3.79 -4.68 1.85
C LYS A 240 -2.50 -4.57 2.66
N ASN A 241 -2.12 -5.67 3.31
CA ASN A 241 -0.82 -5.80 3.92
C ASN A 241 0.26 -6.18 2.87
N TYR A 242 1.52 -6.27 3.30
CA TYR A 242 2.66 -6.60 2.43
C TYR A 242 2.58 -7.97 1.75
N THR A 243 1.74 -8.88 2.23
CA THR A 243 1.52 -10.21 1.61
C THR A 243 0.41 -10.21 0.58
N GLY A 244 -0.29 -9.08 0.40
CA GLY A 244 -1.46 -8.96 -0.46
C GLY A 244 -2.76 -9.47 0.17
N ALA A 245 -2.79 -9.74 1.49
CA ALA A 245 -3.98 -10.11 2.22
C ALA A 245 -4.72 -8.87 2.76
N LEU A 246 -6.00 -9.02 3.07
CA LEU A 246 -6.78 -8.01 3.79
C LEU A 246 -6.16 -7.74 5.15
N LEU A 247 -6.32 -6.51 5.65
CA LEU A 247 -5.83 -6.10 6.95
C LEU A 247 -6.65 -6.77 8.06
N SER A 248 -5.99 -7.12 9.13
CA SER A 248 -6.59 -7.81 10.29
C SER A 248 -6.56 -6.97 11.57
N GLY A 249 -5.77 -5.89 11.56
CA GLY A 249 -5.48 -5.03 12.70
C GLY A 249 -4.09 -5.28 13.28
N GLY A 250 -3.43 -4.19 13.66
CA GLY A 250 -2.06 -4.20 14.16
C GLY A 250 -0.98 -4.13 13.08
N GLU A 251 -1.37 -3.90 11.82
CA GLU A 251 -0.39 -3.64 10.77
C GLU A 251 0.20 -2.24 10.92
N THR A 252 1.54 -2.16 10.80
CA THR A 252 2.26 -0.89 10.72
C THR A 252 2.45 -0.41 9.30
N LEU A 253 2.36 -1.31 8.31
CA LEU A 253 2.59 -1.02 6.90
C LEU A 253 1.40 -1.47 6.06
N VAL A 254 0.81 -0.51 5.34
CA VAL A 254 -0.39 -0.68 4.52
C VAL A 254 -0.10 -0.28 3.08
N TYR A 255 -0.64 -1.03 2.13
CA TYR A 255 -0.55 -0.78 0.69
C TYR A 255 -1.92 -0.41 0.13
N ALA A 256 -2.05 0.80 -0.40
CA ALA A 256 -3.23 1.27 -1.11
C ALA A 256 -3.02 1.07 -2.62
N TYR A 257 -3.74 0.14 -3.23
CA TYR A 257 -3.65 -0.15 -4.66
C TYR A 257 -4.43 0.89 -5.45
N VAL A 258 -3.78 1.47 -6.44
CA VAL A 258 -4.30 2.61 -7.21
C VAL A 258 -4.51 2.25 -8.68
N GLN A 259 -5.53 2.86 -9.29
CA GLN A 259 -5.79 2.80 -10.72
C GLN A 259 -5.97 4.22 -11.27
N LEU A 260 -5.12 4.60 -12.20
CA LEU A 260 -5.20 5.87 -12.90
C LEU A 260 -6.12 5.76 -14.13
N ASN A 261 -6.76 6.85 -14.50
CA ASN A 261 -7.66 6.89 -15.68
C ASN A 261 -6.91 7.09 -17.02
N SER A 262 -5.61 7.38 -16.99
CA SER A 262 -4.73 7.53 -18.17
C SER A 262 -3.27 7.45 -17.76
N SER A 263 -2.35 7.50 -18.75
CA SER A 263 -0.89 7.51 -18.53
C SER A 263 -0.46 8.75 -17.77
N PRO A 264 0.17 8.62 -16.59
CA PRO A 264 0.63 9.77 -15.81
C PRO A 264 1.82 10.46 -16.49
N SER A 265 1.84 11.79 -16.37
CA SER A 265 2.90 12.64 -16.92
C SER A 265 4.10 12.85 -16.00
N GLY A 266 3.97 12.46 -14.73
CA GLY A 266 4.96 12.75 -13.68
C GLY A 266 4.68 14.04 -12.91
N SER A 267 3.55 14.70 -13.16
CA SER A 267 3.12 15.92 -12.43
C SER A 267 2.06 15.62 -11.38
N GLU A 268 1.30 14.57 -11.57
CA GLU A 268 0.17 14.19 -10.74
C GLU A 268 0.63 13.77 -9.35
N THR A 269 -0.15 14.15 -8.33
CA THR A 269 0.19 13.86 -6.93
C THR A 269 -0.99 13.29 -6.16
N ILE A 270 -0.67 12.54 -5.10
CA ILE A 270 -1.64 11.99 -4.16
C ILE A 270 -1.15 12.14 -2.72
N ILE A 271 -2.09 12.38 -1.80
CA ILE A 271 -1.89 12.43 -0.36
C ILE A 271 -2.99 11.59 0.30
N PHE A 272 -2.67 10.85 1.35
CA PHE A 272 -3.64 10.15 2.20
C PHE A 272 -3.70 10.78 3.59
N ALA A 273 -4.86 10.71 4.19
CA ALA A 273 -5.17 11.14 5.56
C ALA A 273 -6.13 10.13 6.21
N PRO A 274 -6.28 10.10 7.56
CA PRO A 274 -7.42 9.46 8.19
C PRO A 274 -8.73 10.12 7.71
N ALA A 275 -9.79 9.32 7.51
CA ALA A 275 -11.08 9.84 7.07
C ALA A 275 -11.67 10.84 8.08
N ASP A 276 -11.44 10.61 9.38
CA ASP A 276 -11.77 11.52 10.47
C ASP A 276 -10.95 11.19 11.74
N GLY A 277 -11.24 11.86 12.87
CA GLY A 277 -10.57 11.62 14.16
C GLY A 277 -11.08 10.38 14.92
N SER A 278 -11.82 9.48 14.26
CA SER A 278 -12.39 8.27 14.86
C SER A 278 -12.38 7.06 13.91
N SER A 279 -11.55 7.09 12.88
CA SER A 279 -11.44 6.03 11.87
C SER A 279 -10.24 5.12 12.08
N ILE A 280 -9.14 5.61 12.65
CA ILE A 280 -7.91 4.83 12.85
C ILE A 280 -7.46 4.99 14.31
N PHE A 281 -7.12 3.88 14.96
CA PHE A 281 -6.70 3.81 16.36
C PHE A 281 -5.46 2.94 16.50
N ASP A 282 -4.74 3.12 17.61
CA ASP A 282 -3.72 2.17 18.08
C ASP A 282 -4.37 0.99 18.87
N GLN A 283 -3.52 0.14 19.45
CA GLN A 283 -3.95 -0.98 20.30
C GLN A 283 -4.59 -0.50 21.63
N ALA A 284 -4.22 0.68 22.13
CA ALA A 284 -4.74 1.25 23.37
C ALA A 284 -6.07 2.00 23.16
N GLY A 285 -6.43 2.28 21.91
CA GLY A 285 -7.65 2.99 21.53
C GLY A 285 -7.44 4.50 21.36
N ASN A 286 -6.19 4.98 21.28
CA ASN A 286 -5.91 6.38 20.97
C ASN A 286 -6.20 6.66 19.50
N PRO A 287 -7.04 7.66 19.20
CA PRO A 287 -7.43 7.95 17.83
C PRO A 287 -6.35 8.74 17.10
N MET A 288 -6.08 8.35 15.85
CA MET A 288 -5.18 9.07 14.95
C MET A 288 -5.72 10.47 14.65
N HIS A 289 -4.87 11.49 14.76
CA HIS A 289 -5.30 12.85 14.49
C HIS A 289 -5.51 13.08 12.98
N PRO A 290 -6.62 13.73 12.55
CA PRO A 290 -6.92 13.94 11.12
C PRO A 290 -5.86 14.76 10.35
N SER A 291 -5.01 15.51 11.04
CA SER A 291 -3.88 16.21 10.40
C SER A 291 -2.63 15.34 10.20
N SER A 292 -2.64 14.09 10.64
CA SER A 292 -1.58 13.14 10.35
C SER A 292 -1.74 12.64 8.91
N ILE A 293 -1.05 13.29 7.98
CA ILE A 293 -1.16 13.03 6.55
C ILE A 293 0.14 12.45 6.01
N THR A 294 0.05 11.74 4.89
CA THR A 294 1.25 11.31 4.14
C THR A 294 2.01 12.51 3.59
N GLY A 295 3.28 12.32 3.24
CA GLY A 295 3.95 13.24 2.31
C GLY A 295 3.23 13.29 0.96
N VAL A 296 3.52 14.32 0.17
CA VAL A 296 3.06 14.40 -1.23
C VAL A 296 3.79 13.32 -2.04
N MET A 297 3.03 12.39 -2.62
CA MET A 297 3.56 11.35 -3.49
C MET A 297 3.28 11.71 -4.94
N THR A 298 4.33 11.82 -5.76
CA THR A 298 4.24 12.16 -7.18
C THR A 298 4.25 10.87 -8.01
N PHE A 299 3.29 10.73 -8.91
CA PHE A 299 3.25 9.61 -9.84
C PHE A 299 4.42 9.66 -10.81
N ASN A 300 4.97 8.50 -11.13
CA ASN A 300 6.04 8.41 -12.11
C ASN A 300 5.45 8.52 -13.53
N ALA A 301 6.14 9.23 -14.43
CA ALA A 301 5.70 9.34 -15.81
C ALA A 301 5.65 7.96 -16.48
N SER A 302 4.54 7.66 -17.17
CA SER A 302 4.42 6.47 -18.02
C SER A 302 4.96 6.75 -19.42
N ALA A 303 5.22 5.70 -20.21
CA ALA A 303 5.42 5.89 -21.63
C ALA A 303 4.09 6.22 -22.30
N VAL A 304 4.12 7.15 -23.24
CA VAL A 304 3.00 7.52 -24.11
C VAL A 304 3.40 7.29 -25.57
N ILE A 305 2.41 7.12 -26.44
CA ILE A 305 2.64 7.07 -27.90
C ILE A 305 2.85 8.51 -28.37
N ASP A 306 4.08 8.82 -28.80
CA ASP A 306 4.46 10.15 -29.29
C ASP A 306 4.02 10.37 -30.73
N SER A 307 4.19 9.36 -31.58
CA SER A 307 3.87 9.43 -33.00
C SER A 307 3.72 8.06 -33.65
N LEU A 308 3.16 8.05 -34.84
CA LEU A 308 2.87 6.87 -35.62
C LEU A 308 3.38 7.09 -37.06
N PHE A 309 3.83 6.02 -37.69
CA PHE A 309 4.12 6.01 -39.10
C PHE A 309 3.59 4.71 -39.72
N LEU A 310 2.54 4.84 -40.55
CA LEU A 310 2.05 3.75 -41.39
C LEU A 310 2.78 3.75 -42.72
N ASP A 311 3.28 2.60 -43.11
CA ASP A 311 3.89 2.41 -44.44
C ASP A 311 2.84 2.64 -45.56
N PRO A 312 3.16 3.36 -46.64
CA PRO A 312 2.23 3.60 -47.75
C PRO A 312 1.64 2.33 -48.39
N ASN A 313 2.34 1.19 -48.32
CA ASN A 313 1.83 -0.10 -48.79
C ASN A 313 1.11 -0.89 -47.68
N ASN A 314 0.84 -0.29 -46.49
CA ASN A 314 0.28 -0.95 -45.32
C ASN A 314 1.07 -2.17 -44.82
N GLU A 315 2.36 -2.33 -45.22
CA GLU A 315 3.17 -3.48 -44.84
C GLU A 315 3.53 -3.47 -43.36
N TYR A 316 3.69 -2.27 -42.77
CA TYR A 316 3.99 -2.11 -41.34
C TYR A 316 3.50 -0.79 -40.78
N LEU A 317 3.33 -0.80 -39.45
CA LEU A 317 3.07 0.37 -38.62
C LEU A 317 4.20 0.53 -37.60
N ASP A 318 4.91 1.64 -37.63
CA ASP A 318 5.84 2.03 -36.57
C ASP A 318 5.07 2.82 -35.48
N ILE A 319 5.12 2.33 -34.24
CA ILE A 319 4.63 3.03 -33.06
C ILE A 319 5.84 3.55 -32.29
N ILE A 320 5.90 4.87 -32.10
CA ILE A 320 7.01 5.55 -31.42
C ILE A 320 6.54 5.97 -30.04
N PHE A 321 7.18 5.41 -29.01
CA PHE A 321 6.91 5.71 -27.60
C PHE A 321 7.87 6.76 -27.06
N SER A 322 7.43 7.53 -26.08
CA SER A 322 8.25 8.54 -25.37
C SER A 322 9.42 7.93 -24.59
N ASN A 323 9.36 6.63 -24.31
CA ASN A 323 10.36 5.85 -23.58
C ASN A 323 10.44 4.43 -24.13
N GLY A 324 11.60 3.78 -23.97
CA GLY A 324 11.73 2.36 -24.29
C GLY A 324 10.79 1.49 -23.45
N ILE A 325 10.18 0.47 -24.07
CA ILE A 325 9.17 -0.37 -23.46
C ILE A 325 9.59 -1.83 -23.31
N TYR A 326 8.97 -2.52 -22.30
CA TYR A 326 9.24 -3.90 -21.89
C TYR A 326 7.94 -4.61 -21.57
N SER A 327 7.92 -5.95 -21.58
CA SER A 327 6.76 -6.73 -21.12
C SER A 327 6.78 -7.10 -19.63
N ASP A 328 7.75 -6.60 -18.86
CA ASP A 328 7.82 -6.78 -17.42
C ASP A 328 8.40 -5.53 -16.72
N PRO A 329 8.00 -5.26 -15.45
CA PRO A 329 8.45 -4.06 -14.72
C PRO A 329 9.92 -4.14 -14.28
N GLN A 330 10.56 -5.32 -14.33
CA GLN A 330 11.98 -5.52 -14.02
C GLN A 330 12.88 -5.32 -15.26
N GLN A 331 12.30 -5.07 -16.45
CA GLN A 331 13.01 -4.81 -17.70
C GLN A 331 13.86 -6.00 -18.19
N LEU A 332 13.40 -7.22 -17.87
CA LEU A 332 14.10 -8.46 -18.23
C LEU A 332 13.55 -9.10 -19.51
N GLN A 333 12.34 -8.72 -19.92
CA GLN A 333 11.64 -9.32 -21.06
C GLN A 333 11.32 -8.26 -22.12
N THR A 334 11.57 -8.63 -23.36
CA THR A 334 11.20 -7.81 -24.53
C THR A 334 9.70 -7.93 -24.79
N ILE A 335 9.13 -6.91 -25.38
CA ILE A 335 7.75 -6.85 -25.87
C ILE A 335 7.44 -8.05 -26.77
N GLN A 336 6.25 -8.62 -26.60
CA GLN A 336 5.71 -9.76 -27.33
C GLN A 336 4.42 -9.38 -28.08
N LEU A 337 4.04 -10.18 -29.08
CA LEU A 337 2.78 -9.97 -29.81
C LEU A 337 1.55 -9.97 -28.92
N ASN A 338 1.52 -10.82 -27.90
CA ASN A 338 0.42 -10.94 -26.97
C ASN A 338 0.33 -9.80 -25.92
N ASP A 339 1.30 -8.87 -25.92
CA ASP A 339 1.24 -7.67 -25.09
C ASP A 339 0.36 -6.60 -25.72
N PHE A 340 0.02 -6.77 -27.01
CA PHE A 340 -0.87 -5.88 -27.76
C PHE A 340 -2.11 -6.59 -28.24
N GLN A 341 -3.16 -5.81 -28.49
CA GLN A 341 -4.33 -6.20 -29.25
C GLN A 341 -4.50 -5.25 -30.43
N ILE A 342 -4.96 -5.79 -31.56
CA ILE A 342 -5.33 -5.03 -32.75
C ILE A 342 -6.82 -5.23 -33.02
N SER A 343 -7.50 -4.17 -33.39
CA SER A 343 -8.85 -4.21 -33.91
C SER A 343 -8.92 -3.53 -35.26
N MET A 344 -9.79 -4.02 -36.13
CA MET A 344 -10.04 -3.48 -37.45
C MET A 344 -11.52 -3.19 -37.64
N ASN A 345 -11.82 -2.10 -38.31
CA ASN A 345 -13.16 -1.82 -38.84
C ASN A 345 -13.05 -1.70 -40.37
N SER A 346 -13.75 -2.58 -41.08
CA SER A 346 -13.73 -2.59 -42.55
C SER A 346 -14.43 -1.39 -43.18
N ASN A 347 -15.36 -0.70 -42.44
CA ASN A 347 -16.13 0.45 -42.95
C ASN A 347 -16.79 0.21 -44.32
N GLY A 348 -16.97 -1.06 -44.72
CA GLY A 348 -17.48 -1.44 -46.03
C GLY A 348 -16.43 -1.58 -47.11
N GLY A 349 -15.16 -1.48 -46.74
CA GLY A 349 -14.03 -1.74 -47.64
C GLY A 349 -13.78 -3.22 -47.93
N ASN A 350 -12.72 -3.49 -48.65
CA ASN A 350 -12.39 -4.83 -49.18
C ASN A 350 -11.76 -5.74 -48.12
N ALA A 351 -10.82 -5.22 -47.31
CA ALA A 351 -10.19 -5.98 -46.23
C ALA A 351 -11.11 -6.04 -45.00
N SER A 352 -11.14 -7.19 -44.34
CA SER A 352 -12.00 -7.44 -43.18
C SER A 352 -11.24 -7.94 -41.95
N VAL A 353 -10.03 -8.44 -42.13
CA VAL A 353 -9.17 -8.98 -41.07
C VAL A 353 -7.76 -8.45 -41.23
N VAL A 354 -7.18 -8.03 -40.11
CA VAL A 354 -5.78 -7.70 -39.97
C VAL A 354 -5.12 -8.59 -38.90
N ASN A 355 -3.91 -9.07 -39.18
CA ASN A 355 -3.07 -9.77 -38.23
C ASN A 355 -1.71 -9.05 -38.10
N ILE A 356 -1.12 -9.10 -36.90
CA ILE A 356 0.27 -8.73 -36.70
C ILE A 356 1.10 -10.00 -36.82
N SER A 357 1.91 -10.12 -37.88
CA SER A 357 2.71 -11.34 -38.09
C SER A 357 3.99 -11.36 -37.26
N SER A 358 4.57 -10.20 -36.97
CA SER A 358 5.74 -10.06 -36.11
C SER A 358 5.92 -8.64 -35.58
N LEU A 359 6.69 -8.52 -34.47
CA LEU A 359 7.22 -7.27 -33.95
C LEU A 359 8.73 -7.23 -34.19
N VAL A 360 9.22 -6.13 -34.76
CA VAL A 360 10.65 -5.90 -35.01
C VAL A 360 11.01 -4.45 -34.62
N ASN A 361 12.30 -4.15 -34.51
CA ASN A 361 12.74 -2.77 -34.39
C ASN A 361 12.67 -2.04 -35.75
N ASN A 362 12.92 -0.74 -35.75
CA ASN A 362 12.89 0.11 -36.94
C ASN A 362 13.89 -0.31 -38.06
N SER A 363 14.84 -1.20 -37.76
CA SER A 363 15.78 -1.77 -38.72
C SER A 363 15.36 -3.16 -39.20
N GLY A 364 14.20 -3.67 -38.80
CA GLY A 364 13.69 -4.98 -39.18
C GLY A 364 14.30 -6.16 -38.42
N ASN A 365 15.05 -5.91 -37.33
CA ASN A 365 15.64 -6.96 -36.50
C ASN A 365 14.72 -7.30 -35.32
N SER A 366 14.91 -8.49 -34.73
CA SER A 366 14.23 -8.90 -33.50
C SER A 366 14.45 -7.89 -32.39
N LEU A 367 13.41 -7.69 -31.55
CA LEU A 367 13.48 -6.83 -30.40
C LEU A 367 14.42 -7.40 -29.33
N SER A 368 15.10 -6.52 -28.61
CA SER A 368 16.03 -6.84 -27.52
C SER A 368 15.54 -6.39 -26.15
N GLY A 369 14.49 -5.54 -26.12
CA GLY A 369 13.92 -4.89 -24.96
C GLY A 369 14.41 -3.45 -24.79
N GLY A 370 13.49 -2.56 -24.48
CA GLY A 370 13.77 -1.13 -24.30
C GLY A 370 13.81 -0.32 -25.58
N GLU A 371 13.28 -0.87 -26.68
CA GLU A 371 13.06 -0.08 -27.89
C GLU A 371 11.96 0.96 -27.65
N ASP A 372 12.18 2.16 -28.15
CA ASP A 372 11.21 3.25 -28.22
C ASP A 372 10.40 3.25 -29.54
N ILE A 373 10.86 2.52 -30.55
CA ILE A 373 10.17 2.33 -31.83
C ILE A 373 9.90 0.85 -32.02
N ILE A 374 8.62 0.48 -32.07
CA ILE A 374 8.19 -0.88 -32.34
C ILE A 374 7.51 -0.90 -33.71
N ARG A 375 8.03 -1.72 -34.63
CA ARG A 375 7.43 -1.97 -35.93
C ARG A 375 6.54 -3.19 -35.88
N PHE A 376 5.27 -2.98 -36.20
CA PHE A 376 4.24 -4.00 -36.35
C PHE A 376 4.12 -4.39 -37.79
N ILE A 377 4.51 -5.61 -38.15
CA ILE A 377 4.35 -6.13 -39.53
C ILE A 377 2.90 -6.58 -39.67
N LEU A 378 2.19 -5.95 -40.61
CA LEU A 378 0.77 -6.15 -40.85
C LEU A 378 0.52 -7.14 -41.99
N GLU A 379 -0.50 -7.97 -41.82
CA GLU A 379 -0.99 -8.88 -42.87
C GLU A 379 -2.51 -8.79 -42.92
N PHE A 380 -3.06 -8.58 -44.11
CA PHE A 380 -4.49 -8.46 -44.37
C PHE A 380 -5.01 -9.68 -45.09
N ASP A 381 -6.30 -10.02 -44.95
CA ASP A 381 -6.99 -11.08 -45.67
C ASP A 381 -7.15 -10.72 -47.16
N GLU A 382 -7.40 -9.45 -47.44
CA GLU A 382 -7.51 -8.86 -48.78
C GLU A 382 -6.83 -7.49 -48.81
N LEU A 383 -6.57 -6.93 -49.99
CA LEU A 383 -5.97 -5.59 -50.11
C LEU A 383 -6.93 -4.51 -49.56
N PRO A 384 -6.48 -3.61 -48.66
CA PRO A 384 -7.28 -2.48 -48.23
C PRO A 384 -7.70 -1.54 -49.35
N SER A 385 -8.89 -0.97 -49.24
CA SER A 385 -9.49 -0.03 -50.20
C SER A 385 -9.45 1.44 -49.75
N GLY A 386 -8.69 1.76 -48.71
CA GLY A 386 -8.53 3.13 -48.22
C GLY A 386 -9.65 3.65 -47.29
N VAL A 387 -10.62 2.83 -46.98
CA VAL A 387 -11.71 3.19 -46.02
C VAL A 387 -11.60 2.43 -44.70
N GLU A 388 -10.85 1.37 -44.67
CA GLU A 388 -10.63 0.53 -43.52
C GLU A 388 -9.79 1.25 -42.47
N THR A 389 -10.06 0.94 -41.20
CA THR A 389 -9.32 1.52 -40.08
C THR A 389 -8.84 0.45 -39.13
N ILE A 390 -7.69 0.69 -38.51
CA ILE A 390 -7.14 -0.15 -37.45
C ILE A 390 -6.90 0.66 -36.18
N LEU A 391 -6.86 -0.05 -35.01
CA LEU A 391 -6.48 0.48 -33.72
C LEU A 391 -5.67 -0.56 -32.98
N ILE A 392 -4.52 -0.15 -32.43
CA ILE A 392 -3.64 -1.00 -31.61
C ILE A 392 -3.58 -0.40 -30.19
N SER A 393 -3.70 -1.27 -29.19
CA SER A 393 -3.59 -0.91 -27.77
C SER A 393 -2.89 -2.03 -26.99
N PRO A 394 -2.39 -1.77 -25.77
CA PRO A 394 -1.98 -2.84 -24.85
C PRO A 394 -3.12 -3.85 -24.67
N SER A 395 -2.79 -5.15 -24.58
CA SER A 395 -3.79 -6.21 -24.41
C SER A 395 -4.38 -6.30 -23.00
N GLY A 396 -3.80 -5.60 -22.02
CA GLY A 396 -4.23 -5.54 -20.61
C GLY A 396 -3.41 -4.52 -19.83
N GLU A 397 -3.85 -4.26 -18.59
CA GLU A 397 -3.26 -3.25 -17.69
C GLU A 397 -1.87 -3.63 -17.15
N ASP A 398 -1.41 -4.85 -17.32
CA ASP A 398 -0.16 -5.37 -16.79
C ASP A 398 0.78 -5.95 -17.87
N LYS A 399 0.70 -5.43 -19.09
CA LYS A 399 1.39 -6.00 -20.26
C LYS A 399 2.61 -5.22 -20.69
N ILE A 400 2.58 -3.90 -20.58
CA ILE A 400 3.62 -3.03 -21.10
C ILE A 400 4.11 -2.08 -20.00
N PHE A 401 5.43 -1.99 -19.86
CA PHE A 401 6.10 -1.14 -18.88
C PHE A 401 7.18 -0.31 -19.57
N ASN A 402 7.43 0.89 -19.07
CA ASN A 402 8.52 1.72 -19.57
C ASN A 402 9.88 1.34 -18.92
N SER A 403 10.94 2.02 -19.31
CA SER A 403 12.30 1.82 -18.78
C SER A 403 12.49 2.15 -17.30
N SER A 404 11.47 2.68 -16.62
CA SER A 404 11.44 2.89 -15.17
C SER A 404 10.54 1.86 -14.46
N GLY A 405 9.99 0.89 -15.19
CA GLY A 405 9.05 -0.10 -14.67
C GLY A 405 7.63 0.44 -14.45
N VAL A 406 7.33 1.63 -14.97
CA VAL A 406 5.99 2.23 -14.89
C VAL A 406 5.09 1.61 -15.95
N LEU A 407 3.90 1.22 -15.53
CA LEU A 407 2.87 0.64 -16.36
C LEU A 407 2.44 1.60 -17.48
N VAL A 408 2.26 1.08 -18.69
CA VAL A 408 1.55 1.73 -19.80
C VAL A 408 0.10 1.24 -19.75
N PRO A 409 -0.86 2.10 -19.42
CA PRO A 409 -2.25 1.66 -19.23
C PRO A 409 -2.88 1.24 -20.56
N GLN A 410 -3.88 0.35 -20.49
CA GLN A 410 -4.60 -0.14 -21.68
C GLN A 410 -5.32 0.99 -22.46
N SER A 411 -5.60 2.11 -21.79
CA SER A 411 -6.19 3.30 -22.42
C SER A 411 -5.23 4.02 -23.38
N GLU A 412 -3.91 3.79 -23.27
CA GLU A 412 -2.92 4.29 -24.22
C GLU A 412 -3.01 3.46 -25.49
N ASN A 413 -3.43 4.09 -26.60
CA ASN A 413 -3.65 3.42 -27.86
C ASN A 413 -3.32 4.33 -29.04
N THR A 414 -3.22 3.76 -30.23
CA THR A 414 -2.85 4.49 -31.45
C THR A 414 -3.91 5.48 -31.93
N GLY A 415 -5.10 5.47 -31.35
CA GLY A 415 -6.24 6.07 -32.03
C GLY A 415 -6.61 5.28 -33.30
N THR A 416 -7.60 5.77 -34.01
CA THR A 416 -8.05 5.16 -35.28
C THR A 416 -7.12 5.59 -36.41
N ILE A 417 -6.48 4.61 -37.07
CA ILE A 417 -5.56 4.80 -38.19
C ILE A 417 -6.29 4.37 -39.47
N LEU A 418 -6.41 5.26 -40.43
CA LEU A 418 -6.93 4.97 -41.75
C LEU A 418 -5.84 4.25 -42.58
N LEU A 419 -6.19 3.15 -43.23
CA LEU A 419 -5.29 2.43 -44.14
C LEU A 419 -5.22 3.15 -45.49
N TYR A 420 -4.10 2.99 -46.18
CA TYR A 420 -3.96 3.43 -47.56
C TYR A 420 -4.70 2.48 -48.52
N ASP A 421 -5.24 3.03 -49.59
CA ASP A 421 -5.79 2.25 -50.67
C ASP A 421 -4.69 1.45 -51.39
N GLN A 422 -4.93 0.16 -51.57
CA GLN A 422 -4.02 -0.78 -52.28
C GLN A 422 -4.71 -1.45 -53.47
N LEU A 423 -5.98 -1.11 -53.74
CA LEU A 423 -6.72 -1.69 -54.83
C LEU A 423 -6.39 -0.97 -56.15
N PRO A 424 -6.05 -1.69 -57.19
CA PRO A 424 -5.95 -1.08 -58.52
C PRO A 424 -7.35 -0.58 -58.97
N PRO A 425 -7.39 0.46 -59.81
CA PRO A 425 -8.63 0.93 -60.36
C PRO A 425 -9.32 -0.18 -61.18
N SER A 426 -10.61 -0.37 -60.93
CA SER A 426 -11.41 -1.35 -61.67
C SER A 426 -12.55 -0.66 -62.43
N GLY A 427 -12.90 -1.19 -63.54
CA GLY A 427 -13.98 -0.66 -64.38
C GLY A 427 -15.15 -1.64 -64.46
N ILE A 428 -16.34 -1.10 -64.35
CA ILE A 428 -17.59 -1.84 -64.54
C ILE A 428 -18.30 -1.27 -65.78
N THR A 429 -18.60 -2.14 -66.74
CA THR A 429 -19.37 -1.79 -67.93
C THR A 429 -20.86 -1.86 -67.68
N ASP A 430 -21.62 -1.02 -68.34
CA ASP A 430 -23.08 -1.08 -68.35
C ASP A 430 -23.66 -2.17 -69.26
N ALA A 431 -22.88 -2.65 -70.26
CA ALA A 431 -23.23 -3.78 -71.10
C ALA A 431 -22.71 -5.09 -70.47
N GLU A 432 -23.58 -6.11 -70.38
CA GLU A 432 -23.19 -7.44 -69.91
C GLU A 432 -22.61 -8.24 -71.09
N ASP A 433 -21.60 -9.11 -70.80
CA ASP A 433 -21.05 -10.01 -71.79
C ASP A 433 -22.14 -10.96 -72.35
N GLY A 434 -22.29 -10.96 -73.68
CA GLY A 434 -23.35 -11.71 -74.33
C GLY A 434 -24.74 -11.03 -74.32
N GLU A 435 -24.84 -9.76 -73.97
CA GLU A 435 -26.09 -8.99 -74.03
C GLU A 435 -26.65 -9.02 -75.44
N ILE A 436 -27.96 -9.18 -75.58
CA ILE A 436 -28.67 -9.23 -76.86
C ILE A 436 -29.71 -8.11 -76.96
N ASN A 437 -30.05 -7.72 -78.20
CA ASN A 437 -30.97 -6.64 -78.51
C ASN A 437 -30.52 -5.24 -78.05
N VAL A 438 -29.19 -5.02 -78.06
CA VAL A 438 -28.60 -3.69 -77.83
C VAL A 438 -29.06 -2.75 -78.93
N SER A 439 -29.34 -1.50 -78.61
CA SER A 439 -29.78 -0.48 -79.57
C SER A 439 -28.66 -0.18 -80.57
N GLN A 440 -28.99 -0.01 -81.86
CA GLN A 440 -27.98 0.28 -82.86
C GLN A 440 -27.23 1.59 -82.63
N ASN A 441 -27.75 2.52 -81.88
CA ASN A 441 -27.14 3.80 -81.54
C ASN A 441 -26.73 3.87 -80.05
N ASP A 442 -26.57 2.73 -79.42
CA ASP A 442 -26.23 2.68 -78.00
C ASP A 442 -24.80 3.17 -77.74
N THR A 443 -24.62 3.78 -76.57
CA THR A 443 -23.33 4.24 -76.08
C THR A 443 -22.89 3.30 -74.96
N LEU A 444 -21.78 2.65 -75.11
CA LEU A 444 -21.21 1.81 -74.05
C LEU A 444 -20.59 2.70 -72.99
N SER A 445 -20.81 2.39 -71.73
CA SER A 445 -20.17 3.08 -70.62
C SER A 445 -19.36 2.14 -69.76
N MET A 446 -18.24 2.66 -69.25
CA MET A 446 -17.41 1.98 -68.25
C MET A 446 -17.18 2.96 -67.09
N THR A 447 -17.70 2.65 -65.92
CA THR A 447 -17.50 3.43 -64.70
C THR A 447 -16.36 2.84 -63.89
N PHE A 448 -15.37 3.66 -63.56
CA PHE A 448 -14.24 3.25 -62.78
C PHE A 448 -14.44 3.53 -61.31
N THR A 449 -13.74 2.74 -60.45
CA THR A 449 -13.74 2.92 -59.00
C THR A 449 -12.92 4.14 -58.60
N ASP A 450 -11.89 4.52 -59.40
CA ASP A 450 -10.89 5.51 -59.06
C ASP A 450 -10.57 6.44 -60.21
N ASN A 451 -9.91 7.57 -59.93
CA ASN A 451 -9.29 8.38 -60.97
C ASN A 451 -8.14 7.62 -61.60
N LEU A 452 -7.94 7.78 -62.91
CA LEU A 452 -7.02 6.98 -63.70
C LEU A 452 -5.70 7.72 -63.93
N TYR A 453 -4.60 7.08 -63.58
CA TYR A 453 -3.26 7.61 -63.73
C TYR A 453 -2.42 6.68 -64.63
N ASP A 454 -1.45 7.26 -65.33
CA ASP A 454 -0.42 6.50 -66.04
C ASP A 454 0.58 5.92 -65.02
N PRO A 455 0.76 4.59 -64.93
CA PRO A 455 1.60 3.97 -63.93
C PRO A 455 3.11 4.27 -64.08
N GLU A 456 3.57 4.75 -65.27
CA GLU A 456 4.97 5.10 -65.51
C GLU A 456 5.27 6.55 -65.12
N THR A 457 4.34 7.46 -65.38
CA THR A 457 4.53 8.90 -65.13
C THR A 457 3.90 9.40 -63.87
N GLY A 458 2.88 8.72 -63.31
CA GLY A 458 2.07 9.15 -62.18
C GLY A 458 1.19 10.37 -62.48
N GLU A 459 0.94 10.69 -63.76
CA GLU A 459 0.06 11.80 -64.17
C GLU A 459 -1.33 11.28 -64.55
N LEU A 460 -2.37 12.14 -64.34
CA LEU A 460 -3.72 11.82 -64.77
C LEU A 460 -3.73 11.51 -66.27
N ILE A 461 -4.31 10.36 -66.62
CA ILE A 461 -4.38 9.93 -68.01
C ILE A 461 -5.37 10.81 -68.80
N THR A 462 -5.04 11.15 -70.02
CA THR A 462 -5.90 11.94 -70.92
C THR A 462 -6.80 11.05 -71.75
N ILE A 463 -7.92 11.61 -72.23
CA ILE A 463 -8.85 10.91 -73.19
C ILE A 463 -8.10 10.40 -74.43
N SER A 464 -7.16 11.19 -74.93
CA SER A 464 -6.37 10.81 -76.11
C SER A 464 -5.45 9.61 -75.87
N GLU A 465 -4.94 9.44 -74.65
CA GLU A 465 -4.15 8.29 -74.23
C GLU A 465 -5.07 7.08 -74.03
N LEU A 466 -6.19 7.25 -73.32
CA LEU A 466 -7.16 6.18 -73.10
C LEU A 466 -7.72 5.61 -74.39
N LYS A 467 -7.87 6.43 -75.44
CA LYS A 467 -8.37 5.98 -76.73
C LYS A 467 -7.50 4.89 -77.35
N ASN A 468 -6.21 4.83 -77.02
CA ASN A 468 -5.31 3.81 -77.51
C ASN A 468 -5.50 2.42 -76.87
N PHE A 469 -6.22 2.37 -75.72
CA PHE A 469 -6.49 1.17 -74.95
C PHE A 469 -7.91 0.61 -75.16
N VAL A 470 -8.74 1.32 -75.90
CA VAL A 470 -10.11 0.91 -76.25
C VAL A 470 -10.17 0.33 -77.61
N THR A 471 -10.73 -0.86 -77.71
CA THR A 471 -11.03 -1.47 -79.03
C THR A 471 -12.52 -1.71 -79.13
N LEU A 472 -13.12 -1.29 -80.26
CA LEU A 472 -14.53 -1.54 -80.60
C LEU A 472 -14.58 -2.10 -81.96
N GLU A 473 -15.03 -3.35 -82.14
CA GLU A 473 -15.00 -4.06 -83.44
C GLU A 473 -16.20 -5.01 -83.56
N TYR A 474 -16.51 -5.36 -84.79
CA TYR A 474 -17.44 -6.45 -85.06
C TYR A 474 -16.75 -7.79 -84.89
N ALA A 475 -17.40 -8.76 -84.24
CA ALA A 475 -16.91 -10.13 -84.09
C ALA A 475 -17.14 -10.89 -85.42
N ASP A 476 -16.63 -10.35 -86.53
CA ASP A 476 -16.64 -10.96 -87.80
C ASP A 476 -15.28 -11.58 -88.16
N SER A 477 -15.15 -12.26 -89.29
CA SER A 477 -13.93 -12.88 -89.71
C SER A 477 -12.77 -11.91 -90.01
N ALA A 478 -13.01 -10.62 -90.06
CA ALA A 478 -12.06 -9.56 -90.33
C ALA A 478 -11.75 -8.68 -89.12
N ASN A 479 -12.48 -8.86 -88.02
CA ASN A 479 -12.45 -7.96 -86.80
C ASN A 479 -12.57 -6.50 -87.29
N THR A 480 -13.70 -6.19 -87.95
CA THR A 480 -13.87 -4.87 -88.58
C THR A 480 -14.05 -3.81 -87.46
N GLU A 481 -13.06 -2.90 -87.42
CA GLU A 481 -13.05 -1.79 -86.44
C GLU A 481 -14.27 -0.89 -86.61
N ILE A 482 -14.90 -0.51 -85.49
CA ILE A 482 -16.01 0.43 -85.43
C ILE A 482 -15.47 1.77 -84.95
N PRO A 483 -15.53 2.84 -85.77
CA PRO A 483 -15.09 4.17 -85.34
C PRO A 483 -15.95 4.70 -84.21
N PHE A 484 -15.29 5.23 -83.14
CA PHE A 484 -15.93 5.79 -81.99
C PHE A 484 -15.26 7.06 -81.45
N ASP A 485 -15.98 7.84 -80.71
CA ASP A 485 -15.48 8.95 -79.88
C ASP A 485 -15.54 8.55 -78.43
N LEU A 486 -14.52 9.00 -77.64
CA LEU A 486 -14.46 8.83 -76.23
C LEU A 486 -14.84 10.12 -75.51
N ILE A 487 -15.66 10.01 -74.49
CA ILE A 487 -15.97 11.08 -73.57
C ILE A 487 -15.68 10.55 -72.13
N MET A 488 -15.06 11.38 -71.33
CA MET A 488 -14.78 11.03 -69.93
C MET A 488 -15.50 12.03 -69.03
N GLU A 489 -16.34 11.55 -68.12
CA GLU A 489 -17.16 12.35 -67.22
C GLU A 489 -17.02 11.88 -65.80
N GLY A 490 -17.10 12.83 -64.82
CA GLY A 490 -17.09 12.51 -63.39
C GLY A 490 -15.71 12.35 -62.77
N SER A 491 -15.69 12.10 -61.46
CA SER A 491 -14.54 11.76 -60.61
C SER A 491 -15.06 10.93 -59.43
N PRO A 492 -14.74 9.62 -59.38
CA PRO A 492 -14.08 8.81 -60.41
C PRO A 492 -14.76 8.88 -61.79
N PRO A 493 -14.01 8.61 -62.88
CA PRO A 493 -14.50 8.81 -64.24
C PRO A 493 -15.45 7.71 -64.72
N THR A 494 -16.42 8.11 -65.53
CA THR A 494 -17.16 7.21 -66.43
C THR A 494 -16.68 7.49 -67.85
N LEU A 495 -16.19 6.45 -68.50
CA LEU A 495 -15.77 6.49 -69.91
C LEU A 495 -16.97 6.12 -70.79
N LEU A 496 -17.35 7.02 -71.68
CA LEU A 496 -18.42 6.80 -72.66
C LEU A 496 -17.77 6.53 -74.02
N VAL A 497 -18.08 5.36 -74.60
CA VAL A 497 -17.67 4.96 -75.93
C VAL A 497 -18.85 5.17 -76.87
N VAL A 498 -18.79 6.24 -77.67
CA VAL A 498 -19.86 6.68 -78.52
C VAL A 498 -19.56 6.28 -79.97
N PRO A 499 -20.29 5.35 -80.63
CA PRO A 499 -20.05 4.97 -81.96
C PRO A 499 -20.32 6.13 -82.96
N GLN A 500 -19.46 6.35 -83.95
CA GLN A 500 -19.62 7.42 -84.94
C GLN A 500 -20.72 7.12 -85.96
N SER A 501 -21.25 5.90 -85.98
CA SER A 501 -22.42 5.48 -86.79
C SER A 501 -23.15 4.35 -86.08
N ASP A 502 -24.43 4.18 -86.36
CA ASP A 502 -25.25 3.09 -85.84
C ASP A 502 -24.58 1.73 -86.09
N TYR A 503 -24.63 0.82 -85.14
CA TYR A 503 -24.18 -0.54 -85.27
C TYR A 503 -24.94 -1.28 -86.34
N ALA A 504 -24.25 -2.24 -87.06
CA ALA A 504 -24.91 -3.09 -88.00
C ALA A 504 -26.02 -3.93 -87.43
N SER A 505 -27.15 -4.06 -88.08
CA SER A 505 -28.23 -4.95 -87.69
C SER A 505 -27.72 -6.38 -87.65
N ASP A 506 -27.99 -7.14 -86.61
CA ASP A 506 -27.55 -8.49 -86.34
C ASP A 506 -26.01 -8.66 -86.23
N GLY A 507 -25.27 -7.53 -86.04
CA GLY A 507 -23.85 -7.57 -85.72
C GLY A 507 -23.58 -7.93 -84.26
N VAL A 508 -22.52 -8.72 -84.03
CA VAL A 508 -21.97 -8.89 -82.68
C VAL A 508 -20.80 -7.93 -82.57
N VAL A 509 -20.82 -7.12 -81.48
CA VAL A 509 -19.80 -6.11 -81.17
C VAL A 509 -18.94 -6.58 -80.05
N ASN A 510 -17.63 -6.54 -80.20
CA ASN A 510 -16.69 -6.72 -79.10
C ASN A 510 -16.21 -5.35 -78.65
N PHE A 511 -16.30 -5.13 -77.37
CA PHE A 511 -15.68 -4.01 -76.68
C PHE A 511 -14.56 -4.57 -75.79
N ASP A 512 -13.37 -4.08 -75.93
CA ASP A 512 -12.22 -4.44 -75.12
C ASP A 512 -11.52 -3.18 -74.60
N PHE A 513 -11.12 -3.23 -73.33
CA PHE A 513 -10.35 -2.21 -72.69
C PHE A 513 -9.09 -2.87 -72.09
N SER A 514 -7.93 -2.63 -72.67
CA SER A 514 -6.69 -3.34 -72.42
C SER A 514 -5.59 -2.39 -71.89
N ALA A 515 -5.89 -1.60 -70.88
CA ALA A 515 -4.92 -0.73 -70.23
C ALA A 515 -4.49 -1.28 -68.86
N THR A 516 -3.21 -1.14 -68.53
CA THR A 516 -2.76 -1.15 -67.15
C THR A 516 -2.78 0.30 -66.68
N LEU A 517 -3.66 0.63 -65.76
CA LEU A 517 -3.83 1.97 -65.20
C LEU A 517 -3.61 1.92 -63.70
N ALA A 518 -3.12 3.01 -63.17
CA ALA A 518 -2.97 3.16 -61.73
C ALA A 518 -4.02 4.13 -61.14
N ASP A 519 -4.26 4.00 -59.85
CA ASP A 519 -4.94 5.02 -59.03
C ASP A 519 -3.96 6.15 -58.65
N GLU A 520 -4.42 7.10 -57.80
CA GLU A 520 -3.58 8.19 -57.30
C GLU A 520 -2.45 7.72 -56.35
N ASN A 521 -2.55 6.51 -55.80
CA ASN A 521 -1.57 5.91 -54.89
C ASN A 521 -0.53 5.06 -55.66
N GLY A 522 -0.73 4.87 -56.97
CA GLY A 522 0.15 4.09 -57.84
C GLY A 522 -0.21 2.60 -57.91
N ASN A 523 -1.35 2.17 -57.38
CA ASN A 523 -1.84 0.79 -57.49
C ASN A 523 -2.30 0.52 -58.93
N ALA A 524 -1.69 -0.50 -59.61
CA ALA A 524 -1.92 -0.76 -61.02
C ALA A 524 -2.20 -2.24 -61.33
#